data_324aa8231c8b5b966d6c0f05bcae7267
#
_entry.id   324aa8231c8b5b966d6c0f05bcae7267
#
_cell.length_a   1.000
_cell.length_b   1.000
_cell.length_c   1.000
_cell.angle_alpha   90.00
_cell.angle_beta   90.00
_cell.angle_gamma   90.00
#
_symmetry.space_group_name_H-M   'P 1'
#
loop_
_entity.id
_entity.type
_entity.pdbx_description
1 polymer ?
#
loop_
_entity_poly.entity_id
_entity_poly.type
_entity_poly.pdbx_seq_one_letter_code
_entity_poly.pdbx_strand_id
1 'polypeptide(L)'
;MDAFKTIENNTPEFCETFNMDGSAEDIEIDYERGYAYLSLQDRAGLISGENVQGRIVKINLNKSPYEITSALTEQPEHLRPHGISLYTDDNGRRHLAVINHPKNRGTEPENIDLFSEENNGVFKYVETISDPLFKSPNDVLLVAANKF
;
A
#
# COMPACT_ATOMS: atom_id res chain seq x y z
N MET A 1 13.80 31.73 -3.58
CA MET A 1 12.58 30.95 -3.90
C MET A 1 12.37 30.99 -5.40
N ASP A 2 12.55 29.86 -6.08
CA ASP A 2 12.45 29.75 -7.54
C ASP A 2 11.01 29.50 -8.01
N ALA A 3 10.05 30.26 -7.47
CA ALA A 3 8.62 30.07 -7.73
C ALA A 3 8.20 30.22 -9.20
N PHE A 4 9.11 30.68 -10.07
CA PHE A 4 8.86 30.96 -11.49
C PHE A 4 9.73 30.12 -12.44
N LYS A 5 10.47 29.11 -11.93
CA LYS A 5 11.19 28.22 -12.83
C LYS A 5 10.22 27.24 -13.48
N THR A 6 10.25 27.18 -14.79
CA THR A 6 9.62 26.10 -15.54
C THR A 6 10.38 24.82 -15.22
N ILE A 7 9.69 23.85 -14.64
CA ILE A 7 10.23 22.51 -14.42
C ILE A 7 10.04 21.76 -15.73
N GLU A 8 11.14 21.41 -16.38
CA GLU A 8 11.10 20.52 -17.54
C GLU A 8 10.93 19.06 -17.05
N ASN A 9 10.04 18.35 -17.70
CA ASN A 9 9.81 16.93 -17.42
C ASN A 9 11.01 16.14 -17.94
N ASN A 10 11.82 15.58 -17.04
CA ASN A 10 13.01 14.79 -17.38
C ASN A 10 12.76 13.30 -17.09
N THR A 11 11.75 12.74 -17.76
CA THR A 11 11.46 11.31 -17.68
C THR A 11 12.41 10.51 -18.56
N PRO A 12 12.85 9.31 -18.16
CA PRO A 12 13.61 8.41 -19.03
C PRO A 12 12.84 8.09 -20.33
N GLU A 13 13.56 7.93 -21.45
CA GLU A 13 12.96 7.63 -22.76
C GLU A 13 12.10 6.35 -22.78
N PHE A 14 12.32 5.44 -21.84
CA PHE A 14 11.58 4.17 -21.69
C PHE A 14 10.53 4.21 -20.56
N CYS A 15 10.10 5.38 -20.14
CA CYS A 15 9.09 5.54 -19.11
C CYS A 15 7.69 5.40 -19.70
N GLU A 16 6.93 4.42 -19.23
CA GLU A 16 5.51 4.28 -19.55
C GLU A 16 4.67 4.85 -18.40
N THR A 17 3.63 5.60 -18.75
CA THR A 17 2.67 6.13 -17.78
C THR A 17 1.34 5.41 -17.95
N PHE A 18 0.79 4.90 -16.86
CA PHE A 18 -0.56 4.37 -16.83
C PHE A 18 -1.32 4.94 -15.63
N ASN A 19 -2.60 5.18 -15.84
CA ASN A 19 -3.47 5.76 -14.82
C ASN A 19 -4.10 4.66 -13.97
N MET A 20 -4.18 4.92 -12.68
CA MET A 20 -4.93 4.13 -11.71
C MET A 20 -5.94 5.02 -10.99
N ASP A 21 -7.09 4.45 -10.61
CA ASP A 21 -8.03 5.18 -9.78
C ASP A 21 -7.48 5.32 -8.36
N GLY A 22 -7.19 6.54 -7.94
CA GLY A 22 -6.64 6.87 -6.64
C GLY A 22 -5.18 7.33 -6.68
N SER A 23 -4.70 7.77 -5.53
CA SER A 23 -3.32 8.22 -5.32
C SER A 23 -2.52 7.07 -4.72
N ALA A 24 -1.42 6.69 -5.36
CA ALA A 24 -0.45 5.76 -4.79
C ALA A 24 0.34 6.48 -3.68
N GLU A 25 0.45 5.83 -2.52
CA GLU A 25 1.19 6.34 -1.37
C GLU A 25 2.53 5.67 -1.23
N ASP A 26 2.54 4.35 -1.33
CA ASP A 26 3.73 3.54 -1.13
C ASP A 26 3.75 2.35 -2.06
N ILE A 27 4.96 1.81 -2.30
CA ILE A 27 5.20 0.70 -3.21
C ILE A 27 6.24 -0.27 -2.64
N GLU A 28 5.87 -1.55 -2.63
CA GLU A 28 6.78 -2.66 -2.33
C GLU A 28 6.96 -3.58 -3.55
N ILE A 29 8.16 -4.08 -3.77
CA ILE A 29 8.47 -4.93 -4.92
C ILE A 29 8.96 -6.31 -4.48
N ASP A 30 8.22 -7.35 -4.86
CA ASP A 30 8.69 -8.73 -4.83
C ASP A 30 9.56 -9.00 -6.07
N TYR A 31 10.84 -8.72 -5.97
CA TYR A 31 11.80 -8.90 -7.07
C TYR A 31 11.93 -10.35 -7.51
N GLU A 32 11.71 -11.30 -6.60
CA GLU A 32 11.82 -12.72 -6.90
C GLU A 32 10.70 -13.19 -7.83
N ARG A 33 9.47 -12.69 -7.60
CA ARG A 33 8.29 -13.08 -8.39
C ARG A 33 7.89 -12.07 -9.46
N GLY A 34 8.47 -10.88 -9.43
CA GLY A 34 8.16 -9.79 -10.37
C GLY A 34 6.77 -9.22 -10.13
N TYR A 35 6.41 -8.98 -8.86
CA TYR A 35 5.20 -8.27 -8.49
C TYR A 35 5.52 -6.95 -7.79
N ALA A 36 4.74 -5.91 -8.08
CA ALA A 36 4.71 -4.70 -7.29
C ALA A 36 3.37 -4.60 -6.55
N TYR A 37 3.41 -4.13 -5.31
CA TYR A 37 2.25 -3.88 -4.47
C TYR A 37 2.17 -2.40 -4.18
N LEU A 38 1.00 -1.80 -4.36
CA LEU A 38 0.79 -0.38 -4.11
C LEU A 38 -0.38 -0.17 -3.16
N SER A 39 -0.18 0.71 -2.19
CA SER A 39 -1.27 1.27 -1.40
C SER A 39 -1.92 2.42 -2.17
N LEU A 40 -3.22 2.32 -2.40
CA LEU A 40 -4.00 3.31 -3.15
C LEU A 40 -5.12 3.88 -2.29
N GLN A 41 -5.28 5.20 -2.34
CA GLN A 41 -6.36 5.90 -1.67
C GLN A 41 -6.88 7.06 -2.52
N ASP A 42 -8.19 7.28 -2.56
CA ASP A 42 -8.76 8.48 -3.14
C ASP A 42 -8.62 9.66 -2.17
N ARG A 43 -7.50 10.36 -2.24
CA ARG A 43 -7.21 11.52 -1.41
C ARG A 43 -8.12 12.71 -1.71
N ALA A 44 -8.52 12.89 -2.95
CA ALA A 44 -9.39 13.99 -3.34
C ALA A 44 -10.78 13.82 -2.70
N GLY A 45 -11.34 12.61 -2.75
CA GLY A 45 -12.58 12.27 -2.07
C GLY A 45 -12.48 12.44 -0.55
N LEU A 46 -11.37 12.02 0.08
CA LEU A 46 -11.15 12.23 1.52
C LEU A 46 -11.12 13.72 1.89
N ILE A 47 -10.44 14.55 1.12
CA ILE A 47 -10.37 16.00 1.36
C ILE A 47 -11.75 16.64 1.20
N SER A 48 -12.57 16.17 0.27
CA SER A 48 -13.96 16.63 0.09
C SER A 48 -14.94 16.08 1.15
N GLY A 49 -14.46 15.22 2.06
CA GLY A 49 -15.26 14.65 3.16
C GLY A 49 -16.04 13.40 2.78
N GLU A 50 -15.75 12.79 1.64
CA GLU A 50 -16.34 11.54 1.21
C GLU A 50 -15.85 10.37 2.05
N ASN A 51 -16.70 9.36 2.22
CA ASN A 51 -16.31 8.12 2.88
C ASN A 51 -15.72 7.15 1.85
N VAL A 52 -14.50 7.45 1.39
CA VAL A 52 -13.80 6.62 0.41
C VAL A 52 -13.00 5.52 1.10
N GLN A 53 -12.92 4.38 0.43
CA GLN A 53 -12.15 3.23 0.86
C GLN A 53 -10.93 3.09 -0.04
N GLY A 54 -9.75 2.91 0.60
CA GLY A 54 -8.53 2.61 -0.11
C GLY A 54 -8.43 1.13 -0.49
N ARG A 55 -7.36 0.75 -1.15
CA ARG A 55 -7.10 -0.62 -1.60
C ARG A 55 -5.61 -0.91 -1.71
N ILE A 56 -5.25 -2.18 -1.67
CA ILE A 56 -3.92 -2.65 -2.06
C ILE A 56 -4.05 -3.34 -3.42
N VAL A 57 -3.26 -2.91 -4.37
CA VAL A 57 -3.22 -3.53 -5.71
C VAL A 57 -1.90 -4.26 -5.92
N LYS A 58 -1.97 -5.30 -6.74
CA LYS A 58 -0.83 -6.05 -7.25
C LYS A 58 -0.66 -5.79 -8.74
N ILE A 59 0.54 -5.45 -9.14
CA ILE A 59 0.94 -5.28 -10.54
C ILE A 59 1.86 -6.44 -10.92
N ASN A 60 1.53 -7.15 -11.98
CA ASN A 60 2.40 -8.19 -12.54
C ASN A 60 3.40 -7.55 -13.51
N LEU A 61 4.65 -7.40 -13.05
CA LEU A 61 5.73 -6.78 -13.82
C LEU A 61 6.28 -7.69 -14.94
N ASN A 62 5.90 -8.98 -14.93
CA ASN A 62 6.30 -9.92 -15.99
C ASN A 62 5.38 -9.90 -17.21
N LYS A 63 4.33 -9.06 -17.20
CA LYS A 63 3.37 -8.93 -18.29
C LYS A 63 3.47 -7.57 -18.98
N SER A 64 3.20 -7.57 -20.28
CA SER A 64 3.03 -6.34 -21.07
C SER A 64 1.76 -6.49 -21.94
N PRO A 65 0.77 -5.61 -21.81
CA PRO A 65 0.67 -4.54 -20.82
C PRO A 65 0.61 -5.07 -19.38
N TYR A 66 0.96 -4.24 -18.41
CA TYR A 66 0.92 -4.63 -17.00
C TYR A 66 -0.48 -5.02 -16.57
N GLU A 67 -0.58 -6.13 -15.86
CA GLU A 67 -1.85 -6.59 -15.27
C GLU A 67 -1.96 -6.08 -13.83
N ILE A 68 -3.02 -5.34 -13.54
CA ILE A 68 -3.29 -4.78 -12.23
C ILE A 68 -4.52 -5.49 -11.64
N THR A 69 -4.36 -6.07 -10.45
CA THR A 69 -5.41 -6.81 -9.76
C THR A 69 -5.46 -6.43 -8.28
N SER A 70 -6.50 -6.85 -7.55
CA SER A 70 -6.47 -6.75 -6.08
C SER A 70 -5.33 -7.60 -5.52
N ALA A 71 -4.62 -7.05 -4.53
CA ALA A 71 -3.65 -7.80 -3.74
C ALA A 71 -4.29 -8.53 -2.54
N LEU A 72 -5.56 -8.25 -2.21
CA LEU A 72 -6.25 -8.82 -1.06
C LEU A 72 -7.40 -9.72 -1.51
N THR A 73 -7.57 -10.88 -0.85
CA THR A 73 -8.72 -11.78 -1.05
C THR A 73 -10.01 -11.15 -0.55
N GLU A 74 -9.92 -10.49 0.61
CA GLU A 74 -11.00 -9.72 1.22
C GLU A 74 -10.45 -8.38 1.68
N GLN A 75 -11.17 -7.32 1.39
CA GLN A 75 -10.78 -5.99 1.78
C GLN A 75 -11.38 -5.64 3.14
N PRO A 76 -10.58 -5.17 4.12
CA PRO A 76 -11.12 -4.65 5.38
C PRO A 76 -12.11 -3.51 5.13
N GLU A 77 -13.19 -3.47 5.91
CA GLU A 77 -14.31 -2.52 5.72
C GLU A 77 -13.88 -1.04 5.72
N HIS A 78 -12.82 -0.72 6.45
CA HIS A 78 -12.33 0.65 6.61
C HIS A 78 -10.84 0.77 6.28
N LEU A 79 -10.43 0.20 5.15
CA LEU A 79 -9.03 0.28 4.73
C LEU A 79 -8.72 1.68 4.20
N ARG A 80 -7.77 2.36 4.87
CA ARG A 80 -7.15 3.62 4.45
C ARG A 80 -5.63 3.46 4.46
N PRO A 81 -5.10 2.74 3.48
CA PRO A 81 -3.72 2.31 3.49
C PRO A 81 -2.78 3.49 3.26
N HIS A 82 -1.65 3.45 3.95
CA HIS A 82 -0.53 4.37 3.78
C HIS A 82 0.75 3.58 3.50
N GLY A 83 1.78 3.67 4.36
CA GLY A 83 2.98 2.86 4.23
C GLY A 83 2.69 1.36 4.28
N ILE A 84 3.40 0.59 3.48
CA ILE A 84 3.30 -0.87 3.41
C ILE A 84 4.68 -1.50 3.51
N SER A 85 4.75 -2.73 4.01
CA SER A 85 5.99 -3.50 4.05
C SER A 85 5.77 -4.95 3.69
N LEU A 86 6.58 -5.45 2.78
CA LEU A 86 6.59 -6.84 2.34
C LEU A 86 7.75 -7.60 2.99
N TYR A 87 7.46 -8.72 3.64
CA TYR A 87 8.45 -9.62 4.22
C TYR A 87 8.27 -11.03 3.67
N THR A 88 9.37 -11.69 3.38
CA THR A 88 9.39 -13.11 2.99
C THR A 88 9.99 -13.93 4.12
N ASP A 89 9.24 -14.90 4.65
CA ASP A 89 9.71 -15.80 5.69
C ASP A 89 10.62 -16.91 5.14
N ASP A 90 11.23 -17.70 6.04
CA ASP A 90 12.16 -18.77 5.69
C ASP A 90 11.52 -19.90 4.85
N ASN A 91 10.18 -19.99 4.82
CA ASN A 91 9.43 -20.93 3.99
C ASN A 91 9.05 -20.33 2.62
N GLY A 92 9.46 -19.10 2.33
CA GLY A 92 9.14 -18.39 1.10
C GLY A 92 7.73 -17.80 1.04
N ARG A 93 6.98 -17.78 2.16
CA ARG A 93 5.68 -17.14 2.24
C ARG A 93 5.85 -15.64 2.43
N ARG A 94 5.02 -14.87 1.74
CA ARG A 94 4.99 -13.41 1.86
C ARG A 94 4.03 -12.98 2.96
N HIS A 95 4.43 -11.95 3.69
CA HIS A 95 3.66 -11.25 4.70
C HIS A 95 3.64 -9.77 4.34
N LEU A 96 2.50 -9.13 4.52
CA LEU A 96 2.32 -7.72 4.24
C LEU A 96 1.82 -7.01 5.50
N ALA A 97 2.48 -5.93 5.88
CA ALA A 97 1.97 -4.99 6.87
C ALA A 97 1.49 -3.73 6.15
N VAL A 98 0.41 -3.16 6.64
CA VAL A 98 -0.22 -1.96 6.07
C VAL A 98 -0.56 -1.00 7.19
N ILE A 99 -0.03 0.21 7.14
CA ILE A 99 -0.52 1.31 7.98
C ILE A 99 -1.96 1.61 7.53
N ASN A 100 -2.91 1.48 8.46
CA ASN A 100 -4.32 1.73 8.20
C ASN A 100 -4.81 2.90 9.06
N HIS A 101 -4.99 4.06 8.45
CA HIS A 101 -5.42 5.26 9.14
C HIS A 101 -6.92 5.21 9.48
N PRO A 102 -7.33 5.65 10.69
CA PRO A 102 -8.73 5.73 11.04
C PRO A 102 -9.45 6.84 10.27
N LYS A 103 -10.78 6.77 10.24
CA LYS A 103 -11.61 7.83 9.65
C LYS A 103 -11.42 9.16 10.36
N ASN A 104 -11.41 9.12 11.70
CA ASN A 104 -11.30 10.31 12.53
C ASN A 104 -9.92 10.33 13.21
N ARG A 105 -8.90 10.71 12.44
CA ARG A 105 -7.54 10.81 12.94
C ARG A 105 -7.47 11.73 14.17
N GLY A 106 -6.72 11.31 15.18
CA GLY A 106 -6.57 12.03 16.45
C GLY A 106 -7.59 11.67 17.52
N THR A 107 -8.71 10.99 17.17
CA THR A 107 -9.70 10.49 18.13
C THR A 107 -9.85 8.98 18.12
N GLU A 108 -9.63 8.35 16.97
CA GLU A 108 -9.58 6.90 16.81
C GLU A 108 -8.12 6.42 16.77
N PRO A 109 -7.84 5.18 17.19
CA PRO A 109 -6.48 4.64 17.16
C PRO A 109 -5.97 4.47 15.74
N GLU A 110 -4.68 4.71 15.56
CA GLU A 110 -3.95 4.32 14.36
C GLU A 110 -3.70 2.81 14.41
N ASN A 111 -3.75 2.16 13.27
CA ASN A 111 -3.65 0.71 13.16
C ASN A 111 -2.57 0.27 12.18
N ILE A 112 -2.07 -0.95 12.41
CA ILE A 112 -1.28 -1.70 11.45
C ILE A 112 -2.03 -3.00 11.19
N ASP A 113 -2.47 -3.20 9.95
CA ASP A 113 -3.11 -4.43 9.52
C ASP A 113 -2.05 -5.40 8.99
N LEU A 114 -2.09 -6.63 9.47
CA LEU A 114 -1.21 -7.70 9.03
C LEU A 114 -1.95 -8.67 8.12
N PHE A 115 -1.28 -9.04 7.05
CA PHE A 115 -1.78 -9.98 6.06
C PHE A 115 -0.73 -11.07 5.80
N SER A 116 -1.19 -12.27 5.48
CA SER A 116 -0.32 -13.38 5.05
C SER A 116 -0.74 -13.86 3.66
N GLU A 117 0.22 -14.20 2.85
CA GLU A 117 -0.05 -14.73 1.51
C GLU A 117 -0.90 -16.00 1.59
N GLU A 118 -1.98 -16.02 0.82
CA GLU A 118 -2.82 -17.18 0.62
C GLU A 118 -2.38 -17.94 -0.63
N ASN A 119 -2.23 -17.24 -1.74
CA ASN A 119 -1.73 -17.81 -2.99
C ASN A 119 -1.23 -16.73 -3.96
N ASN A 120 -0.18 -17.03 -4.68
CA ASN A 120 0.33 -16.30 -5.85
C ASN A 120 0.34 -14.75 -5.70
N GLY A 121 0.85 -14.25 -4.57
CA GLY A 121 0.92 -12.82 -4.28
C GLY A 121 -0.43 -12.18 -3.95
N VAL A 122 -1.41 -12.96 -3.54
CA VAL A 122 -2.67 -12.47 -2.99
C VAL A 122 -2.70 -12.78 -1.50
N PHE A 123 -3.08 -11.79 -0.70
CA PHE A 123 -2.98 -11.85 0.75
C PHE A 123 -4.36 -11.94 1.40
N LYS A 124 -4.39 -12.66 2.51
CA LYS A 124 -5.53 -12.75 3.42
C LYS A 124 -5.22 -11.99 4.70
N TYR A 125 -6.22 -11.29 5.20
CA TYR A 125 -6.16 -10.60 6.50
C TYR A 125 -5.87 -11.60 7.64
N VAL A 126 -5.00 -11.19 8.56
CA VAL A 126 -4.63 -11.95 9.76
C VAL A 126 -5.14 -11.26 11.01
N GLU A 127 -4.67 -10.04 11.26
CA GLU A 127 -5.04 -9.28 12.46
C GLU A 127 -4.75 -7.79 12.30
N THR A 128 -5.38 -6.99 13.16
CA THR A 128 -5.07 -5.56 13.32
C THR A 128 -4.34 -5.36 14.64
N ILE A 129 -3.21 -4.66 14.60
CA ILE A 129 -2.47 -4.22 15.78
C ILE A 129 -2.76 -2.75 15.98
N SER A 130 -3.17 -2.42 17.21
CA SER A 130 -3.44 -1.04 17.63
C SER A 130 -2.73 -0.77 18.95
N ASP A 131 -2.03 0.36 19.03
CA ASP A 131 -1.33 0.76 20.24
C ASP A 131 -1.49 2.28 20.46
N PRO A 132 -1.75 2.74 21.70
CA PRO A 132 -1.82 4.17 22.01
C PRO A 132 -0.54 4.95 21.71
N LEU A 133 0.59 4.28 21.54
CA LEU A 133 1.87 4.87 21.16
C LEU A 133 1.95 5.15 19.64
N PHE A 134 1.10 4.56 18.83
CA PHE A 134 1.02 4.90 17.41
C PHE A 134 0.49 6.32 17.25
N LYS A 135 1.39 7.23 16.88
CA LYS A 135 1.08 8.65 16.71
C LYS A 135 1.25 9.03 15.25
N SER A 136 0.21 8.73 14.44
CA SER A 136 0.21 9.03 13.00
C SER A 136 1.43 8.40 12.27
N PRO A 137 1.60 7.06 12.35
CA PRO A 137 2.66 6.39 11.63
C PRO A 137 2.54 6.66 10.13
N ASN A 138 3.67 6.85 9.48
CA ASN A 138 3.71 7.09 8.03
C ASN A 138 4.08 5.83 7.28
N ASP A 139 4.98 5.04 7.88
CA ASP A 139 5.53 3.85 7.27
C ASP A 139 5.79 2.77 8.32
N VAL A 140 5.98 1.52 7.86
CA VAL A 140 6.25 0.34 8.67
C VAL A 140 7.30 -0.52 7.98
N LEU A 141 8.14 -1.20 8.75
CA LEU A 141 9.09 -2.18 8.23
C LEU A 141 8.93 -3.52 8.96
N LEU A 142 8.47 -4.53 8.24
CA LEU A 142 8.46 -5.90 8.75
C LEU A 142 9.87 -6.50 8.81
N VAL A 143 10.26 -6.98 9.98
CA VAL A 143 11.52 -7.72 10.21
C VAL A 143 11.28 -9.20 10.49
N ALA A 144 10.03 -9.60 10.68
CA ALA A 144 9.50 -10.96 10.71
C ALA A 144 8.01 -10.93 10.37
N ALA A 145 7.37 -12.10 10.23
CA ALA A 145 5.95 -12.22 9.83
C ALA A 145 4.97 -11.40 10.71
N ASN A 146 5.33 -11.12 11.95
CA ASN A 146 4.52 -10.38 12.91
C ASN A 146 5.36 -9.42 13.79
N LYS A 147 6.52 -9.01 13.29
CA LYS A 147 7.41 -8.08 14.02
C LYS A 147 7.84 -6.94 13.10
N PHE A 148 7.66 -5.72 13.56
CA PHE A 148 8.00 -4.48 12.88
C PHE A 148 8.61 -3.47 13.85
#